data_e5332ee838f628f3aefa6bfdb21a9c14
#
_entry.id   e5332ee838f628f3aefa6bfdb21a9c14
#
_cell.length_a   1.000
_cell.length_b   1.000
_cell.length_c   1.000
_cell.angle_alpha   90.00
_cell.angle_beta   90.00
_cell.angle_gamma   90.00
#
_symmetry.space_group_name_H-M   'P 1'
#
loop_
_entity.id
_entity.type
_entity.pdbx_description
1 polymer ?
#
loop_
_entity_poly.entity_id
_entity_poly.type
_entity_poly.pdbx_seq_one_letter_code
_entity_poly.pdbx_strand_id
1 'polypeptide(L)'
;FKQKTAYEIGVRLVGSEMCIRDRSKGENILFEGAQGALLDIDQGTYPFVTSSNTTSGGAVTGSGIGVRDIDYVLGIVKAYTTRVGGGPFPTELNYDVSTDEGDPVGRELCSRGHEFGATTGRQRRCGWLDLVILNRSFKLNAVSGICLTKLDVLDGLDSIKICVAYEIDGKRTSTPPFSAEGYGIAKPVYIEMPGWNRSTVGTRSFDELPIEAQNYIRKLEELSQLPVDILSTGPDRDETLIIQNPFD
;
A
#
# COMPACT_ATOMS: atom_id res chain seq x y z
N PHE A 1 -5.33 33.95 -17.26
CA PHE A 1 -4.14 33.22 -16.78
C PHE A 1 -3.20 33.05 -17.96
N LYS A 2 -2.06 33.78 -17.97
CA LYS A 2 -1.06 33.59 -19.01
C LYS A 2 -0.22 32.38 -18.61
N GLN A 3 -0.31 31.31 -19.37
CA GLN A 3 0.49 30.13 -19.16
C GLN A 3 1.97 30.52 -19.36
N LYS A 4 2.78 30.39 -18.32
CA LYS A 4 4.22 30.65 -18.40
C LYS A 4 4.89 29.54 -19.20
N THR A 5 5.77 29.89 -20.12
CA THR A 5 6.57 28.92 -20.86
C THR A 5 7.59 28.23 -19.96
N ALA A 6 8.11 27.07 -20.36
CA ALA A 6 9.11 26.33 -19.58
C ALA A 6 10.40 27.12 -19.29
N TYR A 7 10.66 28.22 -20.04
CA TYR A 7 11.75 29.17 -19.78
C TYR A 7 11.42 30.21 -18.71
N GLU A 8 10.12 30.50 -18.53
CA GLU A 8 9.66 31.50 -17.53
C GLU A 8 9.41 30.83 -16.16
N ILE A 9 9.32 29.51 -16.15
CA ILE A 9 9.32 28.67 -14.95
C ILE A 9 10.78 28.22 -14.81
N GLY A 10 11.53 28.86 -13.93
CA GLY A 10 12.89 28.39 -13.59
C GLY A 10 12.79 26.93 -13.12
N VAL A 11 13.10 26.00 -14.02
CA VAL A 11 12.85 24.55 -13.94
C VAL A 11 13.51 23.87 -12.72
N ARG A 12 14.26 24.63 -11.91
CA ARG A 12 15.05 24.09 -10.80
C ARG A 12 14.55 24.48 -9.40
N LEU A 13 13.59 25.37 -9.28
CA LEU A 13 13.27 26.01 -7.99
C LEU A 13 11.77 26.08 -7.66
N VAL A 14 10.87 25.76 -8.60
CA VAL A 14 9.42 25.98 -8.40
C VAL A 14 8.85 25.13 -7.26
N GLY A 15 9.30 23.89 -7.11
CA GLY A 15 8.86 23.03 -5.99
C GLY A 15 9.55 23.41 -4.68
N SER A 16 10.87 23.48 -4.68
CA SER A 16 11.67 23.67 -3.45
C SER A 16 11.50 25.05 -2.84
N GLU A 17 11.46 26.12 -3.65
CA GLU A 17 11.30 27.49 -3.15
C GLU A 17 9.93 27.68 -2.48
N MET A 18 8.88 27.07 -3.03
CA MET A 18 7.54 27.10 -2.46
C MET A 18 7.49 26.32 -1.14
N CYS A 19 8.00 25.10 -1.10
CA CYS A 19 8.07 24.28 0.11
C CYS A 19 8.92 24.91 1.21
N ILE A 20 10.11 25.45 0.89
CA ILE A 20 10.98 26.14 1.86
C ILE A 20 10.27 27.34 2.46
N ARG A 21 9.60 28.14 1.64
CA ARG A 21 8.86 29.32 2.10
C ARG A 21 7.69 28.96 2.99
N ASP A 22 6.91 27.96 2.60
CA ASP A 22 5.70 27.57 3.34
C ASP A 22 6.09 26.90 4.68
N ARG A 23 7.13 26.06 4.68
CA ARG A 23 7.69 25.52 5.93
C ARG A 23 8.22 26.61 6.86
N SER A 24 8.89 27.64 6.32
CA SER A 24 9.37 28.77 7.13
C SER A 24 8.26 29.58 7.80
N LYS A 25 7.03 29.46 7.31
CA LYS A 25 5.82 30.05 7.90
C LYS A 25 5.10 29.11 8.87
N GLY A 26 5.57 27.87 9.06
CA GLY A 26 4.92 26.86 9.87
C GLY A 26 3.70 26.22 9.21
N GLU A 27 3.58 26.31 7.88
CA GLU A 27 2.50 25.67 7.13
C GLU A 27 2.73 24.16 7.02
N ASN A 28 1.65 23.36 7.08
CA ASN A 28 1.69 21.95 6.82
C ASN A 28 1.82 21.67 5.32
N ILE A 29 2.74 20.78 4.95
CA ILE A 29 3.01 20.42 3.56
C ILE A 29 2.72 18.93 3.39
N LEU A 30 1.84 18.58 2.44
CA LEU A 30 1.55 17.19 2.07
C LEU A 30 2.22 16.85 0.74
N PHE A 31 3.08 15.81 0.76
CA PHE A 31 3.62 15.20 -0.44
C PHE A 31 2.84 13.94 -0.76
N GLU A 32 2.17 13.93 -1.89
CA GLU A 32 1.46 12.75 -2.38
C GLU A 32 2.29 12.05 -3.45
N GLY A 33 2.66 10.80 -3.19
CA GLY A 33 3.32 9.93 -4.16
C GLY A 33 2.32 9.20 -5.05
N ALA A 34 2.83 8.55 -6.09
CA ALA A 34 2.05 7.73 -6.99
C ALA A 34 2.64 6.32 -7.08
N GLN A 35 1.88 5.36 -7.63
CA GLN A 35 2.21 3.94 -7.79
C GLN A 35 2.40 3.24 -6.43
N GLY A 36 3.49 2.50 -6.26
CA GLY A 36 3.78 1.76 -5.03
C GLY A 36 5.27 1.39 -4.94
N ALA A 37 5.75 1.11 -3.74
CA ALA A 37 7.17 0.89 -3.45
C ALA A 37 7.82 -0.22 -4.28
N LEU A 38 7.09 -1.29 -4.62
CA LEU A 38 7.61 -2.38 -5.47
C LEU A 38 7.69 -2.04 -6.96
N LEU A 39 7.12 -0.90 -7.37
CA LEU A 39 7.21 -0.37 -8.73
C LEU A 39 8.29 0.70 -8.86
N ASP A 40 8.99 1.06 -7.78
CA ASP A 40 10.10 2.03 -7.81
C ASP A 40 11.20 1.57 -8.76
N ILE A 41 11.73 2.50 -9.56
CA ILE A 41 12.75 2.20 -10.58
C ILE A 41 14.03 1.60 -9.98
N ASP A 42 14.41 2.01 -8.77
CA ASP A 42 15.65 1.59 -8.11
C ASP A 42 15.42 0.48 -7.09
N GLN A 43 14.30 0.54 -6.35
CA GLN A 43 14.02 -0.33 -5.21
C GLN A 43 12.96 -1.40 -5.47
N GLY A 44 12.31 -1.32 -6.62
CA GLY A 44 11.24 -2.24 -7.01
C GLY A 44 11.72 -3.56 -7.60
N THR A 45 10.78 -4.35 -8.10
CA THR A 45 11.01 -5.66 -8.71
C THR A 45 11.41 -5.52 -10.19
N TYR A 46 12.58 -4.93 -10.44
CA TYR A 46 13.08 -4.75 -11.82
C TYR A 46 13.13 -6.07 -12.61
N PRO A 47 12.72 -6.13 -13.89
CA PRO A 47 12.34 -5.01 -14.78
C PRO A 47 10.84 -4.60 -14.69
N PHE A 48 10.08 -5.17 -13.77
CA PHE A 48 8.64 -4.91 -13.63
C PHE A 48 8.39 -3.70 -12.73
N VAL A 49 8.82 -2.53 -13.15
CA VAL A 49 8.81 -1.27 -12.41
C VAL A 49 8.26 -0.14 -13.27
N THR A 50 7.98 1.01 -12.65
CA THR A 50 7.70 2.27 -13.36
C THR A 50 9.00 3.03 -13.63
N SER A 51 8.96 4.06 -14.45
CA SER A 51 10.13 4.90 -14.79
C SER A 51 10.35 6.06 -13.82
N SER A 52 9.89 5.92 -12.59
CA SER A 52 9.98 6.98 -11.56
C SER A 52 10.32 6.40 -10.18
N ASN A 53 10.82 7.26 -9.29
CA ASN A 53 10.97 6.95 -7.88
C ASN A 53 9.62 7.10 -7.18
N THR A 54 9.15 6.02 -6.57
CA THR A 54 7.86 5.93 -5.89
C THR A 54 7.98 5.86 -4.36
N THR A 55 9.21 5.88 -3.86
CA THR A 55 9.51 5.89 -2.43
C THR A 55 9.50 7.31 -1.86
N SER A 56 9.42 7.45 -0.54
CA SER A 56 9.46 8.74 0.17
C SER A 56 10.71 9.57 -0.16
N GLY A 57 11.83 8.90 -0.48
CA GLY A 57 13.04 9.56 -0.98
C GLY A 57 12.82 10.37 -2.26
N GLY A 58 11.85 9.95 -3.10
CA GLY A 58 11.44 10.69 -4.29
C GLY A 58 10.85 12.07 -3.98
N ALA A 59 10.17 12.23 -2.85
CA ALA A 59 9.68 13.54 -2.40
C ALA A 59 10.83 14.50 -2.11
N VAL A 60 11.88 14.03 -1.45
CA VAL A 60 13.09 14.82 -1.15
C VAL A 60 13.79 15.24 -2.42
N THR A 61 14.11 14.30 -3.31
CA THR A 61 14.84 14.60 -4.56
C THR A 61 14.02 15.44 -5.54
N GLY A 62 12.71 15.21 -5.59
CA GLY A 62 11.81 15.92 -6.51
C GLY A 62 11.45 17.33 -6.07
N SER A 63 11.34 17.57 -4.77
CA SER A 63 11.01 18.90 -4.23
C SER A 63 12.22 19.73 -3.82
N GLY A 64 13.38 19.10 -3.57
CA GLY A 64 14.59 19.75 -3.11
C GLY A 64 14.58 20.14 -1.62
N ILE A 65 13.63 19.63 -0.83
CA ILE A 65 13.63 19.75 0.63
C ILE A 65 14.72 18.89 1.26
N GLY A 66 15.11 19.18 2.49
CA GLY A 66 16.04 18.35 3.25
C GLY A 66 15.40 17.03 3.72
N VAL A 67 16.20 15.98 3.90
CA VAL A 67 15.71 14.67 4.40
C VAL A 67 15.03 14.80 5.77
N ARG A 68 15.47 15.76 6.59
CA ARG A 68 14.92 16.03 7.93
C ARG A 68 13.65 16.88 7.92
N ASP A 69 13.24 17.33 6.74
CA ASP A 69 12.05 18.15 6.58
C ASP A 69 10.79 17.31 6.35
N ILE A 70 10.93 15.99 6.30
CA ILE A 70 9.81 15.05 6.34
C ILE A 70 9.62 14.62 7.79
N ASP A 71 8.54 15.11 8.41
CA ASP A 71 8.25 14.84 9.82
C ASP A 71 7.51 13.51 10.00
N TYR A 72 6.68 13.13 9.02
CA TYR A 72 5.84 11.95 9.07
C TYR A 72 5.66 11.31 7.69
N VAL A 73 5.67 9.99 7.61
CA VAL A 73 5.40 9.23 6.39
C VAL A 73 4.22 8.29 6.62
N LEU A 74 3.09 8.59 5.99
CA LEU A 74 1.90 7.76 6.01
C LEU A 74 1.98 6.69 4.92
N GLY A 75 2.06 5.42 5.31
CA GLY A 75 2.05 4.29 4.39
C GLY A 75 0.63 3.90 3.99
N ILE A 76 0.24 4.12 2.73
CA ILE A 76 -1.06 3.67 2.21
C ILE A 76 -0.97 2.17 1.90
N VAL A 77 -1.78 1.37 2.59
CA VAL A 77 -1.78 -0.10 2.51
C VAL A 77 -3.20 -0.60 2.27
N LYS A 78 -3.39 -1.52 1.35
CA LYS A 78 -4.65 -2.26 1.24
C LYS A 78 -4.67 -3.41 2.25
N ALA A 79 -5.84 -3.81 2.71
CA ALA A 79 -6.02 -4.99 3.57
C ALA A 79 -5.69 -6.32 2.85
N TYR A 80 -5.36 -6.28 1.58
CA TYR A 80 -4.87 -7.39 0.75
C TYR A 80 -3.89 -6.83 -0.29
N THR A 81 -3.19 -7.70 -1.02
CA THR A 81 -2.18 -7.24 -2.00
C THR A 81 -2.78 -7.20 -3.41
N THR A 82 -2.42 -6.17 -4.18
CA THR A 82 -2.74 -6.10 -5.62
C THR A 82 -1.52 -5.77 -6.44
N ARG A 83 -1.48 -6.27 -7.68
CA ARG A 83 -0.44 -5.94 -8.64
C ARG A 83 -1.02 -5.69 -10.03
N VAL A 84 -0.53 -4.65 -10.69
CA VAL A 84 -0.85 -4.34 -12.09
C VAL A 84 0.26 -4.90 -12.98
N GLY A 85 -0.14 -5.57 -14.06
CA GLY A 85 0.80 -6.07 -15.04
C GLY A 85 1.61 -7.30 -14.60
N GLY A 86 2.72 -7.53 -15.29
CA GLY A 86 3.61 -8.66 -15.05
C GLY A 86 4.43 -8.54 -13.76
N GLY A 87 5.33 -9.51 -13.57
CA GLY A 87 6.23 -9.58 -12.44
C GLY A 87 5.79 -10.52 -11.34
N PRO A 88 6.68 -10.80 -10.38
CA PRO A 88 6.44 -11.78 -9.33
C PRO A 88 5.39 -11.31 -8.34
N PHE A 89 4.60 -12.27 -7.86
CA PHE A 89 3.56 -12.02 -6.87
C PHE A 89 3.36 -13.28 -6.00
N PRO A 90 4.18 -13.47 -4.96
CA PRO A 90 4.19 -14.71 -4.18
C PRO A 90 2.85 -15.09 -3.55
N THR A 91 2.05 -14.11 -3.14
CA THR A 91 0.75 -14.34 -2.48
C THR A 91 -0.44 -14.29 -3.43
N GLU A 92 -0.21 -14.33 -4.74
CA GLU A 92 -1.26 -14.24 -5.74
C GLU A 92 -2.30 -15.36 -5.60
N LEU A 93 -3.56 -14.95 -5.72
CA LEU A 93 -4.72 -15.80 -5.87
C LEU A 93 -5.14 -15.73 -7.34
N ASN A 94 -4.74 -16.74 -8.10
CA ASN A 94 -4.94 -16.74 -9.55
C ASN A 94 -6.44 -16.75 -9.88
N TYR A 95 -6.93 -15.66 -10.44
CA TYR A 95 -8.29 -15.50 -10.95
C TYR A 95 -8.28 -14.70 -12.24
N ASP A 96 -8.94 -15.20 -13.26
CA ASP A 96 -9.10 -14.54 -14.56
C ASP A 96 -10.57 -14.16 -14.79
N VAL A 97 -10.83 -12.85 -14.81
CA VAL A 97 -12.17 -12.29 -15.04
C VAL A 97 -12.73 -12.63 -16.43
N SER A 98 -11.88 -12.86 -17.43
CA SER A 98 -12.30 -13.13 -18.81
C SER A 98 -12.89 -14.53 -18.99
N THR A 99 -12.45 -15.50 -18.20
CA THR A 99 -12.94 -16.89 -18.19
C THR A 99 -13.78 -17.19 -16.97
N ASP A 100 -13.78 -16.31 -15.97
CA ASP A 100 -14.39 -16.52 -14.66
C ASP A 100 -13.86 -17.78 -13.94
N GLU A 101 -12.58 -18.11 -14.18
CA GLU A 101 -11.92 -19.29 -13.61
C GLU A 101 -10.82 -18.89 -12.62
N GLY A 102 -10.56 -19.74 -11.65
CA GLY A 102 -9.46 -19.59 -10.70
C GLY A 102 -9.89 -19.63 -9.24
N ASP A 103 -9.11 -18.97 -8.40
CA ASP A 103 -9.31 -18.96 -6.95
C ASP A 103 -10.58 -18.17 -6.56
N PRO A 104 -11.51 -18.76 -5.79
CA PRO A 104 -12.75 -18.10 -5.40
C PRO A 104 -12.54 -16.86 -4.55
N VAL A 105 -11.52 -16.83 -3.68
CA VAL A 105 -11.20 -15.63 -2.90
C VAL A 105 -10.59 -14.56 -3.80
N GLY A 106 -9.74 -14.95 -4.75
CA GLY A 106 -9.21 -14.03 -5.77
C GLY A 106 -10.32 -13.35 -6.57
N ARG A 107 -11.39 -14.09 -6.89
CA ARG A 107 -12.62 -13.57 -7.51
C ARG A 107 -13.31 -12.51 -6.64
N GLU A 108 -13.53 -12.85 -5.36
CA GLU A 108 -14.17 -11.93 -4.41
C GLU A 108 -13.36 -10.63 -4.24
N LEU A 109 -12.05 -10.73 -4.04
CA LEU A 109 -11.17 -9.57 -3.92
C LEU A 109 -11.20 -8.69 -5.18
N CYS A 110 -11.19 -9.30 -6.37
CA CYS A 110 -11.23 -8.59 -7.64
C CYS A 110 -12.56 -7.86 -7.83
N SER A 111 -13.69 -8.55 -7.61
CA SER A 111 -15.02 -8.01 -7.86
C SER A 111 -15.42 -6.97 -6.82
N ARG A 112 -15.35 -7.27 -5.53
CA ARG A 112 -15.70 -6.35 -4.44
C ARG A 112 -14.75 -5.16 -4.37
N GLY A 113 -13.45 -5.42 -4.59
CA GLY A 113 -12.43 -4.39 -4.61
C GLY A 113 -12.45 -3.51 -5.85
N HIS A 114 -13.27 -3.82 -6.88
CA HIS A 114 -13.24 -3.15 -8.18
C HIS A 114 -11.82 -3.04 -8.73
N GLU A 115 -11.07 -4.17 -8.68
CA GLU A 115 -9.66 -4.19 -8.98
C GLU A 115 -9.38 -4.17 -10.50
N PHE A 116 -9.67 -3.01 -11.09
CA PHE A 116 -9.41 -2.68 -12.47
C PHE A 116 -8.62 -1.36 -12.58
N GLY A 117 -7.79 -1.25 -13.60
CA GLY A 117 -7.05 -0.02 -13.87
C GLY A 117 -7.99 1.10 -14.28
N ALA A 118 -7.94 2.24 -13.60
CA ALA A 118 -8.83 3.37 -13.87
C ALA A 118 -8.77 3.86 -15.33
N THR A 119 -7.59 3.85 -15.95
CA THR A 119 -7.39 4.33 -17.31
C THR A 119 -7.54 3.22 -18.36
N THR A 120 -7.04 2.01 -18.05
CA THR A 120 -6.95 0.93 -19.03
C THR A 120 -8.06 -0.10 -18.89
N GLY A 121 -8.84 -0.08 -17.82
CA GLY A 121 -9.82 -1.12 -17.48
C GLY A 121 -9.20 -2.51 -17.24
N ARG A 122 -7.86 -2.63 -17.24
CA ARG A 122 -7.18 -3.91 -17.09
C ARG A 122 -7.34 -4.45 -15.68
N GLN A 123 -7.67 -5.74 -15.55
CA GLN A 123 -7.73 -6.42 -14.27
C GLN A 123 -6.40 -6.29 -13.51
N ARG A 124 -6.49 -6.01 -12.21
CA ARG A 124 -5.37 -6.14 -11.28
C ARG A 124 -5.38 -7.54 -10.71
N ARG A 125 -4.20 -8.13 -10.61
CA ARG A 125 -3.97 -9.39 -9.91
C ARG A 125 -4.16 -9.15 -8.42
N CYS A 126 -4.84 -10.07 -7.73
CA CYS A 126 -5.13 -9.96 -6.30
C CYS A 126 -4.47 -11.10 -5.53
N GLY A 127 -4.15 -10.88 -4.27
CA GLY A 127 -3.55 -11.88 -3.40
C GLY A 127 -3.69 -11.53 -1.92
N TRP A 128 -3.36 -12.47 -1.05
CA TRP A 128 -3.33 -12.23 0.39
C TRP A 128 -2.31 -11.17 0.77
N LEU A 129 -2.54 -10.49 1.89
CA LEU A 129 -1.61 -9.49 2.42
C LEU A 129 -0.22 -10.09 2.59
N ASP A 130 0.76 -9.47 1.93
CA ASP A 130 2.17 -9.89 1.98
C ASP A 130 2.97 -8.99 2.92
N LEU A 131 3.07 -9.42 4.17
CA LEU A 131 3.75 -8.64 5.19
C LEU A 131 5.28 -8.67 5.04
N VAL A 132 5.83 -9.67 4.37
CA VAL A 132 7.29 -9.74 4.11
C VAL A 132 7.71 -8.57 3.22
N ILE A 133 6.99 -8.39 2.11
CA ILE A 133 7.20 -7.26 1.19
C ILE A 133 6.84 -5.94 1.85
N LEU A 134 5.74 -5.92 2.61
CA LEU A 134 5.24 -4.72 3.25
C LEU A 134 6.24 -4.18 4.27
N ASN A 135 6.81 -5.04 5.12
CA ASN A 135 7.85 -4.66 6.09
C ASN A 135 9.11 -4.11 5.43
N ARG A 136 9.51 -4.64 4.26
CA ARG A 136 10.58 -4.03 3.46
C ARG A 136 10.19 -2.64 2.99
N SER A 137 8.96 -2.50 2.47
CA SER A 137 8.47 -1.21 1.99
C SER A 137 8.39 -0.17 3.10
N PHE A 138 7.96 -0.55 4.29
CA PHE A 138 7.96 0.33 5.46
C PHE A 138 9.35 0.83 5.83
N LYS A 139 10.34 -0.06 5.84
CA LYS A 139 11.73 0.32 6.14
C LYS A 139 12.33 1.24 5.07
N LEU A 140 12.08 0.95 3.79
CA LEU A 140 12.57 1.77 2.68
C LEU A 140 12.01 3.19 2.71
N ASN A 141 10.78 3.35 3.15
CA ASN A 141 10.08 4.62 3.17
C ASN A 141 10.13 5.33 4.53
N ALA A 142 10.74 4.71 5.56
CA ALA A 142 10.70 5.19 6.94
C ALA A 142 9.25 5.50 7.38
N VAL A 143 8.32 4.59 7.12
CA VAL A 143 6.90 4.77 7.42
C VAL A 143 6.69 4.97 8.92
N SER A 144 5.93 5.99 9.29
CA SER A 144 5.60 6.35 10.67
C SER A 144 4.29 5.72 11.15
N GLY A 145 3.30 5.63 10.26
CA GLY A 145 2.00 5.03 10.52
C GLY A 145 1.33 4.55 9.24
N ILE A 146 0.28 3.77 9.37
CA ILE A 146 -0.41 3.08 8.28
C ILE A 146 -1.78 3.72 8.04
N CYS A 147 -2.09 4.01 6.79
CA CYS A 147 -3.46 4.17 6.30
C CYS A 147 -3.92 2.83 5.70
N LEU A 148 -4.70 2.06 6.45
CA LEU A 148 -5.24 0.78 5.98
C LEU A 148 -6.53 1.03 5.20
N THR A 149 -6.56 0.57 3.95
CA THR A 149 -7.68 0.77 3.04
C THR A 149 -8.30 -0.54 2.59
N LYS A 150 -9.52 -0.50 2.07
CA LYS A 150 -10.18 -1.69 1.50
C LYS A 150 -10.46 -2.81 2.52
N LEU A 151 -10.67 -2.46 3.79
CA LEU A 151 -11.03 -3.45 4.81
C LEU A 151 -12.36 -4.12 4.49
N ASP A 152 -13.31 -3.35 4.00
CA ASP A 152 -14.65 -3.74 3.55
C ASP A 152 -14.65 -4.87 2.50
N VAL A 153 -13.61 -4.95 1.69
CA VAL A 153 -13.47 -5.98 0.65
C VAL A 153 -13.30 -7.38 1.24
N LEU A 154 -12.82 -7.47 2.48
CA LEU A 154 -12.66 -8.73 3.21
C LEU A 154 -13.94 -9.18 3.92
N ASP A 155 -15.00 -8.37 3.96
CA ASP A 155 -16.27 -8.72 4.58
C ASP A 155 -16.85 -10.02 3.99
N GLY A 156 -17.34 -10.91 4.84
CA GLY A 156 -17.95 -12.19 4.43
C GLY A 156 -16.98 -13.28 4.02
N LEU A 157 -15.68 -13.10 4.19
CA LEU A 157 -14.71 -14.19 4.08
C LEU A 157 -14.69 -15.01 5.39
N ASP A 158 -14.68 -16.34 5.27
CA ASP A 158 -14.63 -17.24 6.44
C ASP A 158 -13.27 -17.20 7.14
N SER A 159 -12.19 -17.07 6.37
CA SER A 159 -10.83 -16.93 6.88
C SER A 159 -10.00 -15.97 6.03
N ILE A 160 -9.01 -15.37 6.67
CA ILE A 160 -8.10 -14.39 6.06
C ILE A 160 -6.67 -14.82 6.34
N LYS A 161 -5.80 -14.73 5.33
CA LYS A 161 -4.40 -15.14 5.45
C LYS A 161 -3.47 -13.94 5.35
N ILE A 162 -2.44 -13.94 6.19
CA ILE A 162 -1.33 -12.96 6.14
C ILE A 162 -0.05 -13.74 5.88
N CYS A 163 0.67 -13.40 4.82
CA CYS A 163 1.99 -13.97 4.56
C CYS A 163 3.02 -13.33 5.48
N VAL A 164 3.64 -14.14 6.34
CA VAL A 164 4.61 -13.69 7.35
C VAL A 164 6.04 -14.13 7.08
N ALA A 165 6.23 -15.04 6.13
CA ALA A 165 7.54 -15.52 5.70
C ALA A 165 7.45 -16.11 4.30
N TYR A 166 8.60 -16.34 3.68
CA TYR A 166 8.73 -17.16 2.47
C TYR A 166 9.52 -18.43 2.77
N GLU A 167 9.23 -19.46 2.02
CA GLU A 167 10.09 -20.63 1.87
C GLU A 167 10.80 -20.53 0.51
N ILE A 168 12.13 -20.48 0.52
CA ILE A 168 12.99 -20.40 -0.66
C ILE A 168 14.06 -21.49 -0.48
N ASP A 169 14.17 -22.42 -1.43
CA ASP A 169 15.09 -23.55 -1.39
C ASP A 169 15.03 -24.34 -0.06
N GLY A 170 13.82 -24.57 0.43
CA GLY A 170 13.54 -25.30 1.67
C GLY A 170 13.92 -24.52 2.96
N LYS A 171 14.28 -23.24 2.86
CA LYS A 171 14.57 -22.39 4.01
C LYS A 171 13.50 -21.33 4.21
N ARG A 172 13.00 -21.25 5.44
CA ARG A 172 12.07 -20.18 5.84
C ARG A 172 12.82 -18.88 6.11
N THR A 173 12.33 -17.79 5.53
CA THR A 173 12.90 -16.44 5.70
C THR A 173 11.81 -15.38 5.78
N SER A 174 11.98 -14.37 6.63
CA SER A 174 11.20 -13.15 6.67
C SER A 174 11.85 -11.99 5.90
N THR A 175 13.01 -12.26 5.30
CA THR A 175 13.71 -11.29 4.45
C THR A 175 13.31 -11.55 2.99
N PRO A 176 12.76 -10.56 2.29
CA PRO A 176 12.38 -10.73 0.90
C PRO A 176 13.63 -10.84 0.00
N PRO A 177 13.52 -11.56 -1.14
CA PRO A 177 14.59 -11.61 -2.14
C PRO A 177 14.89 -10.24 -2.72
N PHE A 178 16.08 -10.09 -3.33
CA PHE A 178 16.46 -8.85 -4.00
C PHE A 178 16.08 -8.82 -5.48
N SER A 179 15.88 -9.99 -6.11
CA SER A 179 15.60 -10.10 -7.54
C SER A 179 14.20 -10.58 -7.83
N ALA A 180 13.70 -10.27 -9.04
CA ALA A 180 12.40 -10.74 -9.50
C ALA A 180 12.34 -12.28 -9.57
N GLU A 181 13.44 -12.94 -9.94
CA GLU A 181 13.53 -14.40 -9.98
C GLU A 181 13.40 -14.99 -8.57
N GLY A 182 14.07 -14.39 -7.59
CA GLY A 182 13.98 -14.81 -6.18
C GLY A 182 12.54 -14.73 -5.65
N TYR A 183 11.81 -13.67 -5.99
CA TYR A 183 10.39 -13.58 -5.67
C TYR A 183 9.55 -14.62 -6.44
N GLY A 184 9.92 -14.94 -7.68
CA GLY A 184 9.20 -15.92 -8.51
C GLY A 184 9.23 -17.35 -7.95
N ILE A 185 10.27 -17.70 -7.18
CA ILE A 185 10.40 -19.03 -6.53
C ILE A 185 9.97 -19.03 -5.06
N ALA A 186 9.69 -17.85 -4.49
CA ALA A 186 9.28 -17.71 -3.10
C ALA A 186 7.88 -18.32 -2.87
N LYS A 187 7.78 -19.27 -1.95
CA LYS A 187 6.51 -19.84 -1.52
C LYS A 187 6.06 -19.14 -0.25
N PRO A 188 4.86 -18.55 -0.24
CA PRO A 188 4.37 -17.83 0.93
C PRO A 188 4.05 -18.77 2.09
N VAL A 189 4.42 -18.35 3.29
CA VAL A 189 4.08 -19.01 4.55
C VAL A 189 3.08 -18.12 5.29
N TYR A 190 1.89 -18.64 5.50
CA TYR A 190 0.78 -17.88 6.06
C TYR A 190 0.54 -18.14 7.54
N ILE A 191 0.05 -17.12 8.23
CA ILE A 191 -0.84 -17.29 9.38
C ILE A 191 -2.28 -17.13 8.88
N GLU A 192 -3.19 -17.89 9.47
CA GLU A 192 -4.61 -17.84 9.16
C GLU A 192 -5.37 -17.27 10.35
N MET A 193 -6.31 -16.37 10.05
CA MET A 193 -7.14 -15.69 11.04
C MET A 193 -8.62 -15.90 10.68
N PRO A 194 -9.53 -15.92 11.65
CA PRO A 194 -10.96 -15.90 11.37
C PRO A 194 -11.32 -14.64 10.56
N GLY A 195 -12.16 -14.82 9.55
CA GLY A 195 -12.82 -13.72 8.87
C GLY A 195 -14.04 -13.21 9.64
N TRP A 196 -14.79 -12.31 9.06
CA TRP A 196 -16.00 -11.74 9.68
C TRP A 196 -17.15 -11.63 8.69
N ASN A 197 -18.38 -11.83 9.20
CA ASN A 197 -19.58 -11.81 8.38
C ASN A 197 -20.38 -10.51 8.47
N ARG A 198 -20.12 -9.69 9.50
CA ARG A 198 -20.75 -8.37 9.65
C ARG A 198 -20.01 -7.36 8.80
N SER A 199 -20.75 -6.55 8.03
CA SER A 199 -20.13 -5.49 7.22
C SER A 199 -19.36 -4.48 8.06
N THR A 200 -18.20 -4.07 7.54
CA THR A 200 -17.39 -2.98 8.07
C THR A 200 -17.69 -1.63 7.40
N VAL A 201 -18.46 -1.64 6.30
CA VAL A 201 -18.80 -0.44 5.54
C VAL A 201 -19.51 0.59 6.42
N GLY A 202 -19.03 1.83 6.38
CA GLY A 202 -19.64 2.95 7.09
C GLY A 202 -19.49 2.93 8.60
N THR A 203 -18.68 2.01 9.16
CA THR A 203 -18.32 2.01 10.59
C THR A 203 -17.59 3.30 10.95
N ARG A 204 -17.97 3.93 12.06
CA ARG A 204 -17.48 5.26 12.45
C ARG A 204 -16.52 5.27 13.64
N SER A 205 -16.32 4.14 14.29
CA SER A 205 -15.34 3.99 15.35
C SER A 205 -14.70 2.60 15.30
N PHE A 206 -13.47 2.49 15.80
CA PHE A 206 -12.75 1.23 15.84
C PHE A 206 -13.50 0.15 16.63
N ASP A 207 -14.14 0.53 17.73
CA ASP A 207 -14.86 -0.40 18.63
C ASP A 207 -16.16 -0.94 18.01
N GLU A 208 -16.70 -0.29 17.00
CA GLU A 208 -17.88 -0.77 16.25
C GLU A 208 -17.54 -1.84 15.23
N LEU A 209 -16.27 -2.01 14.86
CA LEU A 209 -15.85 -3.07 13.93
C LEU A 209 -16.14 -4.47 14.52
N PRO A 210 -16.37 -5.48 13.66
CA PRO A 210 -16.35 -6.89 14.09
C PRO A 210 -15.07 -7.19 14.86
N ILE A 211 -15.16 -8.00 15.90
CA ILE A 211 -13.98 -8.32 16.73
C ILE A 211 -12.87 -8.99 15.95
N GLU A 212 -13.21 -9.79 14.93
CA GLU A 212 -12.27 -10.44 14.04
C GLU A 212 -11.53 -9.40 13.18
N ALA A 213 -12.23 -8.36 12.69
CA ALA A 213 -11.64 -7.25 11.94
C ALA A 213 -10.70 -6.42 12.84
N GLN A 214 -11.11 -6.12 14.10
CA GLN A 214 -10.22 -5.49 15.07
C GLN A 214 -8.97 -6.33 15.33
N ASN A 215 -9.12 -7.66 15.48
CA ASN A 215 -8.00 -8.58 15.69
C ASN A 215 -7.07 -8.64 14.47
N TYR A 216 -7.61 -8.57 13.25
CA TYR A 216 -6.82 -8.49 12.01
C TYR A 216 -5.95 -7.21 12.00
N ILE A 217 -6.53 -6.06 12.33
CA ILE A 217 -5.82 -4.78 12.40
C ILE A 217 -4.74 -4.82 13.48
N ARG A 218 -5.07 -5.28 14.70
CA ARG A 218 -4.09 -5.43 15.78
C ARG A 218 -2.96 -6.38 15.44
N LYS A 219 -3.26 -7.46 14.69
CA LYS A 219 -2.24 -8.40 14.21
C LYS A 219 -1.32 -7.74 13.18
N LEU A 220 -1.85 -6.91 12.29
CA LEU A 220 -1.03 -6.13 11.37
C LEU A 220 -0.09 -5.18 12.12
N GLU A 221 -0.58 -4.45 13.11
CA GLU A 221 0.23 -3.56 13.96
C GLU A 221 1.32 -4.33 14.72
N GLU A 222 0.96 -5.46 15.35
CA GLU A 222 1.91 -6.34 16.04
C GLU A 222 3.05 -6.80 15.14
N LEU A 223 2.72 -7.24 13.93
CA LEU A 223 3.70 -7.83 13.01
C LEU A 223 4.50 -6.79 12.21
N SER A 224 3.94 -5.62 11.98
CA SER A 224 4.61 -4.50 11.30
C SER A 224 5.39 -3.60 12.25
N GLN A 225 5.04 -3.59 13.54
CA GLN A 225 5.52 -2.66 14.57
C GLN A 225 5.20 -1.20 14.24
N LEU A 226 4.11 -0.96 13.51
CA LEU A 226 3.62 0.36 13.13
C LEU A 226 2.15 0.49 13.50
N PRO A 227 1.69 1.66 13.96
CA PRO A 227 0.28 1.90 14.24
C PRO A 227 -0.54 2.03 12.94
N VAL A 228 -1.81 1.66 12.99
CA VAL A 228 -2.80 2.02 11.98
C VAL A 228 -3.46 3.33 12.42
N ASP A 229 -3.05 4.42 11.81
CA ASP A 229 -3.52 5.77 12.18
C ASP A 229 -4.79 6.16 11.43
N ILE A 230 -4.95 5.63 10.22
CA ILE A 230 -6.13 5.89 9.38
C ILE A 230 -6.66 4.56 8.86
N LEU A 231 -7.97 4.39 8.92
CA LEU A 231 -8.68 3.21 8.42
C LEU A 231 -9.81 3.63 7.48
N SER A 232 -9.80 3.12 6.24
CA SER A 232 -10.92 3.26 5.32
C SER A 232 -11.78 2.00 5.32
N THR A 233 -13.07 2.18 5.55
CA THR A 233 -14.11 1.14 5.62
C THR A 233 -15.06 1.17 4.42
N GLY A 234 -14.72 1.95 3.38
CA GLY A 234 -15.50 2.05 2.16
C GLY A 234 -14.91 3.07 1.18
N PRO A 235 -15.53 3.27 0.02
CA PRO A 235 -15.02 4.15 -1.03
C PRO A 235 -15.23 5.64 -0.76
N ASP A 236 -16.19 5.99 0.08
CA ASP A 236 -16.55 7.38 0.34
C ASP A 236 -15.62 8.02 1.38
N ARG A 237 -15.45 9.33 1.25
CA ARG A 237 -14.61 10.11 2.17
C ARG A 237 -15.08 10.00 3.63
N ASP A 238 -16.40 9.94 3.83
CA ASP A 238 -17.00 9.84 5.17
C ASP A 238 -16.89 8.44 5.79
N GLU A 239 -16.38 7.46 5.01
CA GLU A 239 -16.11 6.09 5.44
C GLU A 239 -14.62 5.92 5.81
N THR A 240 -14.02 6.99 6.32
CA THR A 240 -12.63 7.01 6.79
C THR A 240 -12.59 7.35 8.28
N LEU A 241 -11.96 6.48 9.06
CA LEU A 241 -11.70 6.68 10.48
C LEU A 241 -10.28 7.22 10.65
N ILE A 242 -10.14 8.36 11.31
CA ILE A 242 -8.86 8.90 11.77
C ILE A 242 -8.69 8.46 13.22
N ILE A 243 -7.82 7.47 13.46
CA ILE A 243 -7.51 6.94 14.77
C ILE A 243 -6.48 7.84 15.46
N GLN A 244 -5.45 8.22 14.69
CA GLN A 244 -4.46 9.23 15.07
C GLN A 244 -4.23 10.17 13.89
N ASN A 245 -4.31 11.47 14.13
CA ASN A 245 -4.08 12.44 13.08
C ASN A 245 -2.57 12.67 12.87
N PRO A 246 -2.02 12.45 11.67
CA PRO A 246 -0.59 12.66 11.39
C PRO A 246 -0.07 14.10 11.58
N PHE A 247 -0.96 15.07 11.71
CA PHE A 247 -0.62 16.48 11.92
C PHE A 247 -0.73 16.96 13.38
N ASP A 248 -1.12 16.09 14.30
CA ASP A 248 -1.16 16.34 15.73
C ASP A 248 0.16 15.86 16.38
#